data_7eec2631427d784531eaa991b26587f7
#
_entry.id   7eec2631427d784531eaa991b26587f7
#
_cell.length_a   1.000
_cell.length_b   1.000
_cell.length_c   1.000
_cell.angle_alpha   90.00
_cell.angle_beta   90.00
_cell.angle_gamma   90.00
#
_symmetry.space_group_name_H-M   'P 1'
#
loop_
_entity.id
_entity.type
_entity.pdbx_description
1 polymer ?
#
loop_
_entity_poly.entity_id
_entity_poly.type
_entity_poly.pdbx_seq_one_letter_code
_entity_poly.pdbx_strand_id
1 'polypeptide(L)'
;MYYYDPIPEIDVNQLAILLADADSELQLIDVRERGEVAIAQVEGFDIYPLSEFEQWSTQILTDLKPEAKTIVMCHHGMRSAQLCQWLSIRGFSQVQNVMGGIDAYSRLIDSSISRY
;
A
#
# COMPACT_ATOMS: atom_id res chain seq x y z
N MET A 1 -5.62 8.59 26.52
CA MET A 1 -4.88 9.06 25.34
C MET A 1 -4.23 7.87 24.64
N TYR A 2 -4.40 7.78 23.34
CA TYR A 2 -3.82 6.70 22.58
C TYR A 2 -2.58 7.21 21.87
N TYR A 3 -1.49 6.46 22.01
CA TYR A 3 -0.30 6.69 21.24
C TYR A 3 -0.21 5.61 20.17
N TYR A 4 -0.06 6.05 18.93
CA TYR A 4 0.31 5.14 17.85
C TYR A 4 1.74 5.44 17.50
N ASP A 5 2.55 4.41 17.41
CA ASP A 5 3.88 4.56 16.85
C ASP A 5 3.74 5.10 15.42
N PRO A 6 4.63 5.97 14.98
CA PRO A 6 4.62 6.41 13.58
C PRO A 6 4.67 5.18 12.66
N ILE A 7 3.81 5.19 11.63
CA ILE A 7 3.83 4.13 10.64
C ILE A 7 5.11 4.27 9.80
N PRO A 8 5.91 3.21 9.67
CA PRO A 8 7.07 3.24 8.80
C PRO A 8 6.67 3.60 7.38
N GLU A 9 7.48 4.43 6.73
CA GLU A 9 7.24 4.84 5.36
C GLU A 9 8.38 4.39 4.46
N ILE A 10 8.05 4.15 3.19
CA ILE A 10 9.00 3.83 2.14
C ILE A 10 8.79 4.85 1.03
N ASP A 11 9.87 5.42 0.49
CA ASP A 11 9.74 6.31 -0.65
C ASP A 11 9.64 5.51 -1.96
N VAL A 12 9.29 6.18 -3.05
CA VAL A 12 9.06 5.49 -4.32
C VAL A 12 10.34 4.95 -4.93
N ASN A 13 11.51 5.52 -4.63
CA ASN A 13 12.78 4.97 -5.10
C ASN A 13 13.06 3.63 -4.42
N GLN A 14 12.86 3.57 -3.10
CA GLN A 14 13.00 2.31 -2.35
C GLN A 14 11.99 1.27 -2.81
N LEU A 15 10.74 1.71 -3.06
CA LEU A 15 9.70 0.81 -3.59
C LEU A 15 10.12 0.23 -4.93
N ALA A 16 10.63 1.07 -5.84
CA ALA A 16 11.05 0.61 -7.17
C ALA A 16 12.15 -0.45 -7.07
N ILE A 17 13.09 -0.29 -6.14
CA ILE A 17 14.16 -1.28 -5.91
C ILE A 17 13.56 -2.60 -5.44
N LEU A 18 12.61 -2.55 -4.50
CA LEU A 18 11.97 -3.77 -4.00
C LEU A 18 11.16 -4.46 -5.08
N LEU A 19 10.44 -3.70 -5.92
CA LEU A 19 9.63 -4.28 -6.99
C LEU A 19 10.50 -4.93 -8.07
N ALA A 20 11.72 -4.43 -8.26
CA ALA A 20 12.65 -4.99 -9.24
C ALA A 20 13.36 -6.25 -8.74
N ASP A 21 13.32 -6.53 -7.44
CA ASP A 21 13.96 -7.69 -6.85
C ASP A 21 13.04 -8.90 -6.94
N ALA A 22 13.35 -9.82 -7.86
CA ALA A 22 12.53 -11.01 -8.09
C ALA A 22 12.49 -11.96 -6.88
N ASP A 23 13.44 -11.85 -5.97
CA ASP A 23 13.51 -12.69 -4.77
C ASP A 23 12.77 -12.08 -3.58
N SER A 24 12.29 -10.85 -3.68
CA SER A 24 11.52 -10.22 -2.62
C SER A 24 10.15 -10.87 -2.48
N GLU A 25 9.80 -11.21 -1.24
CA GLU A 25 8.45 -11.66 -0.90
C GLU A 25 7.71 -10.49 -0.29
N LEU A 26 6.83 -9.88 -1.07
CA LEU A 26 6.10 -8.69 -0.68
C LEU A 26 4.60 -8.91 -0.76
N GLN A 27 3.90 -8.36 0.22
CA GLN A 27 2.45 -8.21 0.15
C GLN A 27 2.17 -6.77 -0.26
N LEU A 28 1.64 -6.59 -1.46
CA LEU A 28 1.44 -5.27 -2.05
C LEU A 28 -0.03 -4.96 -2.11
N ILE A 29 -0.45 -3.88 -1.46
CA ILE A 29 -1.86 -3.52 -1.28
C ILE A 29 -2.11 -2.11 -1.78
N ASP A 30 -3.09 -1.98 -2.67
CA ASP A 30 -3.58 -0.69 -3.17
C ASP A 30 -4.99 -0.48 -2.63
N VAL A 31 -5.17 0.58 -1.83
CA VAL A 31 -6.45 0.85 -1.17
C VAL A 31 -7.31 1.87 -1.90
N ARG A 32 -6.90 2.25 -3.12
CA ARG A 32 -7.65 3.22 -3.93
C ARG A 32 -8.94 2.60 -4.46
N GLU A 33 -9.83 3.47 -4.91
CA GLU A 33 -11.09 3.03 -5.50
C GLU A 33 -10.84 2.44 -6.89
N ARG A 34 -11.74 1.57 -7.32
CA ARG A 34 -11.59 0.85 -8.59
C ARG A 34 -11.52 1.80 -9.79
N GLY A 35 -12.22 2.93 -9.73
CA GLY A 35 -12.15 3.95 -10.76
C GLY A 35 -10.78 4.60 -10.87
N GLU A 36 -10.10 4.78 -9.74
CA GLU A 36 -8.72 5.30 -9.73
C GLU A 36 -7.75 4.30 -10.33
N VAL A 37 -7.90 3.03 -9.97
CA VAL A 37 -7.05 1.96 -10.50
C VAL A 37 -7.20 1.83 -12.01
N ALA A 38 -8.41 2.06 -12.53
CA ALA A 38 -8.67 2.03 -13.97
C ALA A 38 -7.93 3.14 -14.72
N ILE A 39 -7.65 4.28 -14.06
CA ILE A 39 -6.90 5.39 -14.65
C ILE A 39 -5.40 5.13 -14.62
N ALA A 40 -4.90 4.62 -13.50
CA ALA A 40 -3.47 4.44 -13.28
C ALA A 40 -3.24 3.33 -12.26
N GLN A 41 -2.27 2.47 -12.50
CA GLN A 41 -1.94 1.41 -11.54
C GLN A 41 -0.45 1.06 -11.61
N VAL A 42 0.06 0.54 -10.49
CA VAL A 42 1.37 -0.11 -10.43
C VAL A 42 1.11 -1.61 -10.42
N GLU A 43 1.71 -2.30 -11.36
CA GLU A 43 1.52 -3.75 -11.51
C GLU A 43 1.98 -4.50 -10.26
N GLY A 44 1.22 -5.53 -9.90
CA GLY A 44 1.57 -6.40 -8.77
C GLY A 44 0.83 -6.08 -7.46
N PHE A 45 0.15 -4.97 -7.38
CA PHE A 45 -0.63 -4.62 -6.19
C PHE A 45 -2.01 -5.25 -6.23
N ASP A 46 -2.41 -5.87 -5.12
CA ASP A 46 -3.78 -6.36 -4.93
C ASP A 46 -4.66 -5.20 -4.48
N ILE A 47 -5.88 -5.16 -4.99
CA ILE A 47 -6.79 -4.03 -4.80
C ILE A 47 -7.75 -4.32 -3.65
N TYR A 48 -7.70 -3.45 -2.63
CA TYR A 48 -8.60 -3.49 -1.48
C TYR A 48 -9.20 -2.10 -1.27
N PRO A 49 -10.23 -1.72 -2.04
CA PRO A 49 -10.77 -0.36 -1.98
C PRO A 49 -11.34 -0.05 -0.59
N LEU A 50 -10.97 1.10 -0.02
CA LEU A 50 -11.44 1.44 1.33
C LEU A 50 -12.96 1.59 1.42
N SER A 51 -13.64 1.98 0.34
CA SER A 51 -15.11 2.03 0.34
C SER A 51 -15.75 0.66 0.50
N GLU A 52 -14.99 -0.42 0.26
CA GLU A 52 -15.45 -1.80 0.40
C GLU A 52 -14.87 -2.47 1.65
N PHE A 53 -14.38 -1.68 2.59
CA PHE A 53 -13.69 -2.19 3.78
C PHE A 53 -14.50 -3.25 4.53
N GLU A 54 -15.81 -3.04 4.69
CA GLU A 54 -16.66 -3.99 5.39
C GLU A 54 -16.70 -5.37 4.71
N GLN A 55 -16.58 -5.40 3.37
CA GLN A 55 -16.58 -6.64 2.62
C GLN A 55 -15.29 -7.43 2.75
N TRP A 56 -14.13 -6.73 2.79
CA TRP A 56 -12.85 -7.45 2.74
C TRP A 56 -12.06 -7.43 4.04
N SER A 57 -12.46 -6.65 5.07
CA SER A 57 -11.63 -6.48 6.27
C SER A 57 -11.37 -7.77 7.03
N THR A 58 -12.32 -8.68 7.10
CA THR A 58 -12.11 -9.98 7.72
C THR A 58 -11.26 -10.88 6.83
N GLN A 59 -11.52 -10.85 5.53
CA GLN A 59 -10.82 -11.69 4.56
C GLN A 59 -9.35 -11.34 4.43
N ILE A 60 -9.00 -10.06 4.49
CA ILE A 60 -7.60 -9.64 4.37
C ILE A 60 -6.73 -10.22 5.48
N LEU A 61 -7.28 -10.38 6.67
CA LEU A 61 -6.54 -10.96 7.80
C LEU A 61 -6.24 -12.44 7.59
N THR A 62 -7.00 -13.11 6.74
CA THR A 62 -6.76 -14.50 6.34
C THR A 62 -5.84 -14.56 5.12
N ASP A 63 -5.99 -13.63 4.18
CA ASP A 63 -5.24 -13.61 2.93
C ASP A 63 -3.76 -13.25 3.13
N LEU A 64 -3.48 -12.42 4.13
CA LEU A 64 -2.14 -11.90 4.35
C LEU A 64 -1.47 -12.55 5.55
N LYS A 65 -0.14 -12.56 5.51
CA LYS A 65 0.70 -13.06 6.59
C LYS A 65 1.17 -11.89 7.45
N PRO A 66 0.83 -11.86 8.75
CA PRO A 66 1.20 -10.73 9.61
C PRO A 66 2.70 -10.47 9.75
N GLU A 67 3.52 -11.49 9.59
CA GLU A 67 4.99 -11.37 9.71
C GLU A 67 5.68 -10.97 8.41
N ALA A 68 4.97 -11.00 7.29
CA ALA A 68 5.56 -10.68 5.99
C ALA A 68 5.59 -9.18 5.74
N LYS A 69 6.57 -8.72 4.96
CA LYS A 69 6.67 -7.32 4.57
C LYS A 69 5.44 -6.92 3.75
N THR A 70 4.71 -5.93 4.23
CA THR A 70 3.45 -5.49 3.65
C THR A 70 3.55 -4.00 3.30
N ILE A 71 3.36 -3.69 2.03
CA ILE A 71 3.47 -2.32 1.52
C ILE A 71 2.10 -1.87 1.04
N VAL A 72 1.64 -0.73 1.55
CA VAL A 72 0.31 -0.20 1.27
C VAL A 72 0.43 1.13 0.55
N MET A 73 -0.33 1.30 -0.52
CA MET A 73 -0.28 2.47 -1.38
C MET A 73 -1.68 3.04 -1.62
N CYS A 74 -1.74 4.36 -1.74
CA CYS A 74 -2.93 5.05 -2.26
C CYS A 74 -2.50 6.16 -3.22
N HIS A 75 -3.34 7.19 -3.42
CA HIS A 75 -3.00 8.27 -4.35
C HIS A 75 -1.82 9.11 -3.84
N HIS A 76 -1.88 9.60 -2.58
CA HIS A 76 -0.88 10.49 -2.01
C HIS A 76 -0.28 10.00 -0.67
N GLY A 77 -0.74 8.88 -0.14
CA GLY A 77 -0.19 8.30 1.08
C GLY A 77 -1.04 8.44 2.33
N MET A 78 -2.20 9.09 2.27
CA MET A 78 -3.03 9.31 3.47
C MET A 78 -3.98 8.16 3.78
N ARG A 79 -4.73 7.69 2.80
CA ARG A 79 -5.64 6.54 2.98
C ARG A 79 -4.87 5.28 3.33
N SER A 80 -3.74 5.08 2.67
CA SER A 80 -2.89 3.92 2.92
C SER A 80 -2.28 3.94 4.31
N ALA A 81 -1.94 5.11 4.85
CA ALA A 81 -1.46 5.22 6.23
C ALA A 81 -2.51 4.75 7.24
N GLN A 82 -3.78 5.02 6.98
CA GLN A 82 -4.88 4.55 7.84
C GLN A 82 -4.95 3.02 7.86
N LEU A 83 -4.83 2.39 6.69
CA LEU A 83 -4.82 0.92 6.65
C LEU A 83 -3.58 0.36 7.33
N CYS A 84 -2.43 0.99 7.17
CA CYS A 84 -1.21 0.57 7.86
C CYS A 84 -1.40 0.55 9.38
N GLN A 85 -2.03 1.58 9.96
CA GLN A 85 -2.32 1.61 11.38
C GLN A 85 -3.26 0.47 11.78
N TRP A 86 -4.31 0.25 11.01
CA TRP A 86 -5.27 -0.80 11.28
C TRP A 86 -4.60 -2.19 11.26
N LEU A 87 -3.76 -2.45 10.27
CA LEU A 87 -3.01 -3.70 10.17
C LEU A 87 -2.01 -3.84 11.32
N SER A 88 -1.29 -2.77 11.66
CA SER A 88 -0.30 -2.77 12.73
C SER A 88 -0.93 -3.15 14.07
N ILE A 89 -2.10 -2.59 14.38
CA ILE A 89 -2.84 -2.92 15.60
C ILE A 89 -3.21 -4.41 15.64
N ARG A 90 -3.39 -5.02 14.49
CA ARG A 90 -3.77 -6.44 14.36
C ARG A 90 -2.57 -7.38 14.23
N GLY A 91 -1.38 -6.90 14.54
CA GLY A 91 -0.19 -7.74 14.64
C GLY A 91 0.68 -7.81 13.38
N PHE A 92 0.40 -7.00 12.38
CA PHE A 92 1.27 -6.91 11.21
C PHE A 92 2.53 -6.15 11.59
N SER A 93 3.66 -6.86 11.61
CA SER A 93 4.92 -6.34 12.16
C SER A 93 5.80 -5.59 11.16
N GLN A 94 5.55 -5.75 9.87
CA GLN A 94 6.38 -5.15 8.81
C GLN A 94 5.54 -4.39 7.79
N VAL A 95 4.69 -3.51 8.28
CA VAL A 95 3.83 -2.68 7.44
C VAL A 95 4.55 -1.37 7.11
N GLN A 96 4.51 -0.98 5.83
CA GLN A 96 5.09 0.28 5.37
C GLN A 96 4.11 1.00 4.44
N ASN A 97 4.02 2.32 4.61
CA ASN A 97 3.21 3.18 3.76
C ASN A 97 4.08 3.78 2.65
N VAL A 98 3.58 3.80 1.42
CA VAL A 98 4.29 4.44 0.31
C VAL A 98 4.11 5.95 0.42
N MET A 99 5.18 6.65 0.76
CA MET A 99 5.21 8.11 0.86
C MET A 99 4.94 8.72 -0.51
N GLY A 100 3.95 9.61 -0.56
CA GLY A 100 3.56 10.27 -1.81
C GLY A 100 2.70 9.42 -2.74
N GLY A 101 2.51 8.13 -2.43
CA GLY A 101 1.62 7.23 -3.16
C GLY A 101 1.95 7.05 -4.63
N ILE A 102 0.94 6.63 -5.41
CA ILE A 102 1.13 6.44 -6.84
C ILE A 102 1.43 7.75 -7.57
N ASP A 103 0.99 8.89 -7.02
CA ASP A 103 1.32 10.19 -7.63
C ASP A 103 2.83 10.40 -7.67
N ALA A 104 3.53 10.17 -6.55
CA ALA A 104 4.99 10.27 -6.52
C ALA A 104 5.64 9.21 -7.42
N TYR A 105 5.10 8.00 -7.45
CA TYR A 105 5.63 6.93 -8.30
C TYR A 105 5.56 7.33 -9.78
N SER A 106 4.42 7.86 -10.20
CA SER A 106 4.24 8.33 -11.59
C SER A 106 5.20 9.46 -11.93
N ARG A 107 5.38 10.43 -11.02
CA ARG A 107 6.23 11.59 -11.29
C ARG A 107 7.73 11.23 -11.32
N LEU A 108 8.16 10.34 -10.45
CA LEU A 108 9.59 10.13 -10.18
C LEU A 108 10.14 8.82 -10.74
N ILE A 109 9.31 7.80 -10.91
CA ILE A 109 9.76 6.46 -11.30
C ILE A 109 9.28 6.08 -12.70
N ASP A 110 7.98 6.21 -12.98
CA ASP A 110 7.39 5.72 -14.21
C ASP A 110 6.39 6.72 -14.79
N SER A 111 6.87 7.57 -15.69
CA SER A 111 6.05 8.61 -16.31
C SER A 111 5.00 8.07 -17.28
N SER A 112 5.03 6.77 -17.60
CA SER A 112 3.98 6.15 -18.42
C SER A 112 2.68 5.94 -17.63
N ILE A 113 2.75 5.98 -16.30
CA ILE A 113 1.57 5.90 -15.45
C ILE A 113 0.89 7.26 -15.43
N SER A 114 -0.39 7.29 -15.79
CA SER A 114 -1.17 8.53 -15.85
C SER A 114 -1.27 9.18 -14.46
N ARG A 115 -1.18 10.51 -14.44
CA ARG A 115 -1.48 11.29 -13.24
C ARG A 115 -2.93 11.73 -13.26
N TYR A 116 -3.49 11.84 -12.06
CA TYR A 116 -4.89 12.27 -11.94
C TYR A 116 -5.12 13.08 -10.66
#